data_6790cbe8af6f1977553534cc8b7d8c14
#
_entry.id   6790cbe8af6f1977553534cc8b7d8c14
#
_cell.length_a   1.000
_cell.length_b   1.000
_cell.length_c   1.000
_cell.angle_alpha   90.00
_cell.angle_beta   90.00
_cell.angle_gamma   90.00
#
_symmetry.space_group_name_H-M   'P 1'
#
loop_
_entity.id
_entity.type
_entity.pdbx_description
1 polymer ?
#
loop_
_entity_poly.entity_id
_entity_poly.type
_entity_poly.pdbx_seq_one_letter_code
_entity_poly.pdbx_strand_id
1 'polypeptide(L)'
;MEIDKKNPQHGKQSLKVIGHKATGTAWHAKVRQKDASMKAGETYTVIFWARSEKPREVQLSLQMQHDPWTFYQGGAINLLGPEWTEYHITFNSTADVERDMWVGLSIAQSDVDFWIDNFRYFEGDPEDDLNRDTPFAVDAREKLATQWAEIKTQRF
;
A
#
# COMPACT_ATOMS: atom_id res chain seq x y z
N MET A 1 -11.37 -7.48 -6.96
CA MET A 1 -11.01 -7.17 -5.56
C MET A 1 -12.25 -7.36 -4.72
N GLU A 2 -12.11 -7.93 -3.53
CA GLU A 2 -13.19 -8.25 -2.61
C GLU A 2 -12.81 -7.87 -1.18
N ILE A 3 -13.82 -7.62 -0.34
CA ILE A 3 -13.60 -7.47 1.10
C ILE A 3 -13.63 -8.85 1.74
N ASP A 4 -12.57 -9.23 2.41
CA ASP A 4 -12.49 -10.47 3.20
C ASP A 4 -12.66 -10.15 4.70
N LYS A 5 -13.64 -10.82 5.33
CA LYS A 5 -13.96 -10.69 6.75
C LYS A 5 -13.53 -11.89 7.57
N LYS A 6 -12.97 -12.93 6.93
CA LYS A 6 -12.69 -14.21 7.62
C LYS A 6 -11.40 -14.20 8.41
N ASN A 7 -10.39 -13.55 7.90
CA ASN A 7 -9.07 -13.53 8.54
C ASN A 7 -8.34 -12.20 8.29
N PRO A 8 -8.84 -11.05 8.80
CA PRO A 8 -8.12 -9.78 8.73
C PRO A 8 -6.89 -9.81 9.63
N GLN A 9 -5.86 -9.06 9.27
CA GLN A 9 -4.71 -8.82 10.13
C GLN A 9 -5.07 -7.80 11.23
N HIS A 10 -5.83 -6.76 10.84
CA HIS A 10 -6.25 -5.70 11.76
C HIS A 10 -7.75 -5.38 11.57
N GLY A 11 -8.44 -5.08 12.67
CA GLY A 11 -9.85 -4.68 12.64
C GLY A 11 -10.77 -5.83 12.21
N LYS A 12 -11.71 -5.56 11.29
CA LYS A 12 -12.79 -6.48 10.94
C LYS A 12 -12.73 -7.01 9.51
N GLN A 13 -11.82 -6.52 8.67
CA GLN A 13 -11.77 -6.86 7.25
C GLN A 13 -10.44 -6.52 6.62
N SER A 14 -10.05 -7.30 5.62
CA SER A 14 -8.92 -7.06 4.75
C SER A 14 -9.36 -6.95 3.30
N LEU A 15 -8.48 -6.50 2.42
CA LEU A 15 -8.71 -6.47 0.98
C LEU A 15 -8.15 -7.75 0.36
N LYS A 16 -9.02 -8.59 -0.22
CA LYS A 16 -8.61 -9.70 -1.09
C LYS A 16 -8.43 -9.18 -2.52
N VAL A 17 -7.26 -9.42 -3.07
CA VAL A 17 -6.94 -9.17 -4.48
C VAL A 17 -6.92 -10.49 -5.21
N ILE A 18 -7.92 -10.69 -6.06
CA ILE A 18 -8.05 -11.90 -6.86
C ILE A 18 -7.03 -11.85 -8.00
N GLY A 19 -6.21 -12.86 -8.11
CA GLY A 19 -5.27 -13.04 -9.19
C GLY A 19 -5.99 -13.16 -10.53
N HIS A 20 -5.49 -12.43 -11.51
CA HIS A 20 -5.89 -12.60 -12.92
C HIS A 20 -4.72 -13.19 -13.69
N LYS A 21 -4.97 -13.63 -14.91
CA LYS A 21 -3.91 -14.15 -15.77
C LYS A 21 -2.69 -13.22 -15.76
N ALA A 22 -1.56 -13.76 -15.35
CA ALA A 22 -0.31 -13.02 -15.34
C ALA A 22 0.03 -12.52 -16.76
N THR A 23 0.38 -11.26 -16.88
CA THR A 23 0.76 -10.66 -18.17
C THR A 23 2.28 -10.54 -18.35
N GLY A 24 3.05 -10.84 -17.29
CA GLY A 24 4.49 -10.63 -17.22
C GLY A 24 4.91 -9.16 -17.03
N THR A 25 3.96 -8.23 -17.00
CA THR A 25 4.22 -6.80 -16.85
C THR A 25 3.46 -6.25 -15.64
N ALA A 26 4.18 -5.93 -14.58
CA ALA A 26 3.62 -5.59 -13.27
C ALA A 26 2.50 -4.54 -13.32
N TRP A 27 2.72 -3.46 -14.03
CA TRP A 27 1.83 -2.28 -14.04
C TRP A 27 0.53 -2.45 -14.85
N HIS A 28 0.31 -3.60 -15.52
CA HIS A 28 -0.96 -3.87 -16.20
C HIS A 28 -2.15 -3.98 -15.23
N ALA A 29 -1.89 -4.27 -13.96
CA ALA A 29 -2.89 -4.18 -12.90
C ALA A 29 -2.28 -3.58 -11.65
N LYS A 30 -3.03 -2.72 -10.95
CA LYS A 30 -2.54 -1.96 -9.79
C LYS A 30 -3.62 -1.88 -8.71
N VAL A 31 -3.17 -1.97 -7.45
CA VAL A 31 -3.92 -1.55 -6.27
C VAL A 31 -3.24 -0.30 -5.74
N ARG A 32 -3.86 0.87 -5.86
CA ARG A 32 -3.19 2.14 -5.58
C ARG A 32 -4.13 3.19 -4.99
N GLN A 33 -3.54 4.09 -4.22
CA GLN A 33 -4.13 5.37 -3.84
C GLN A 33 -3.45 6.48 -4.63
N LYS A 34 -4.26 7.40 -5.14
CA LYS A 34 -3.82 8.61 -5.84
C LYS A 34 -3.69 9.81 -4.89
N ASP A 35 -3.20 10.90 -5.45
CA ASP A 35 -3.14 12.21 -4.81
C ASP A 35 -2.27 12.24 -3.54
N ALA A 36 -1.25 11.37 -3.49
CA ALA A 36 -0.23 11.42 -2.45
C ALA A 36 0.77 12.55 -2.70
N SER A 37 1.40 13.00 -1.62
CA SER A 37 2.39 14.09 -1.64
C SER A 37 3.66 13.68 -0.92
N MET A 38 4.79 14.30 -1.26
CA MET A 38 6.04 14.23 -0.51
C MET A 38 6.85 15.52 -0.71
N LYS A 39 7.78 15.78 0.21
CA LYS A 39 8.69 16.94 0.17
C LYS A 39 10.13 16.47 0.09
N ALA A 40 10.95 17.14 -0.70
CA ALA A 40 12.37 16.87 -0.77
C ALA A 40 13.04 17.07 0.58
N GLY A 41 13.91 16.13 0.97
CA GLY A 41 14.65 16.13 2.24
C GLY A 41 13.93 15.50 3.42
N GLU A 42 12.62 15.22 3.30
CA GLU A 42 11.85 14.55 4.36
C GLU A 42 11.92 13.03 4.22
N THR A 43 11.82 12.35 5.35
CA THR A 43 11.75 10.88 5.43
C THR A 43 10.30 10.42 5.32
N TYR A 44 10.07 9.36 4.55
CA TYR A 44 8.76 8.74 4.40
C TYR A 44 8.84 7.23 4.58
N THR A 45 7.77 6.67 5.11
CA THR A 45 7.63 5.23 5.29
C THR A 45 6.32 4.73 4.65
N VAL A 46 6.42 3.60 3.95
CA VAL A 46 5.27 2.79 3.54
C VAL A 46 5.30 1.50 4.34
N ILE A 47 4.21 1.19 5.03
CA ILE A 47 4.03 -0.07 5.76
C ILE A 47 2.72 -0.71 5.31
N PHE A 48 2.71 -2.03 5.15
CA PHE A 48 1.48 -2.79 4.93
C PHE A 48 1.65 -4.23 5.39
N TRP A 49 0.54 -4.85 5.72
CA TRP A 49 0.49 -6.28 5.95
C TRP A 49 -0.04 -6.99 4.71
N ALA A 50 0.60 -8.10 4.35
CA ALA A 50 0.14 -8.92 3.26
C ALA A 50 0.35 -10.41 3.54
N ARG A 51 -0.48 -11.23 2.90
CA ARG A 51 -0.34 -12.68 2.78
C ARG A 51 -0.80 -13.12 1.39
N SER A 52 -0.39 -14.28 0.95
CA SER A 52 -0.75 -14.83 -0.36
C SER A 52 -0.97 -16.34 -0.26
N GLU A 53 -1.76 -16.92 -1.17
CA GLU A 53 -1.99 -18.37 -1.17
C GLU A 53 -0.69 -19.17 -1.38
N LYS A 54 0.21 -18.62 -2.19
CA LYS A 54 1.54 -19.15 -2.50
C LYS A 54 2.50 -17.99 -2.63
N PRO A 55 3.83 -18.20 -2.49
CA PRO A 55 4.80 -17.15 -2.73
C PRO A 55 4.57 -16.46 -4.08
N ARG A 56 4.57 -15.13 -4.07
CA ARG A 56 4.40 -14.31 -5.27
C ARG A 56 5.13 -12.99 -5.13
N GLU A 57 5.47 -12.37 -6.26
CA GLU A 57 6.00 -11.02 -6.31
C GLU A 57 4.87 -10.00 -6.51
N VAL A 58 5.03 -8.85 -5.87
CA VAL A 58 4.34 -7.59 -6.16
C VAL A 58 5.39 -6.48 -6.27
N GLN A 59 5.10 -5.41 -6.99
CA GLN A 59 5.99 -4.25 -7.04
C GLN A 59 5.36 -3.08 -6.31
N LEU A 60 5.97 -2.67 -5.20
CA LEU A 60 5.63 -1.39 -4.55
C LEU A 60 6.10 -0.23 -5.43
N SER A 61 5.28 0.77 -5.57
CA SER A 61 5.61 1.95 -6.37
C SER A 61 5.04 3.22 -5.75
N LEU A 62 5.89 4.23 -5.70
CA LEU A 62 5.54 5.63 -5.55
C LEU A 62 5.89 6.29 -6.88
N GLN A 63 4.89 6.74 -7.62
CA GLN A 63 5.05 7.13 -9.00
C GLN A 63 4.12 8.28 -9.38
N MET A 64 4.58 9.19 -10.23
CA MET A 64 3.75 10.22 -10.85
C MET A 64 2.52 9.58 -11.49
N GLN A 65 1.37 10.22 -11.38
CA GLN A 65 0.10 9.61 -11.82
C GLN A 65 -0.24 9.88 -13.30
N HIS A 66 0.58 10.61 -14.00
CA HIS A 66 0.45 10.92 -15.45
C HIS A 66 1.83 10.87 -16.15
N ASP A 67 1.86 11.07 -17.46
CA ASP A 67 3.10 11.21 -18.24
C ASP A 67 3.99 12.36 -17.67
N PRO A 68 5.30 12.13 -17.48
CA PRO A 68 6.15 11.01 -17.93
C PRO A 68 6.23 9.81 -16.97
N TRP A 69 5.30 9.62 -16.04
CA TRP A 69 5.24 8.47 -15.14
C TRP A 69 6.49 8.29 -14.27
N THR A 70 7.08 9.40 -13.84
CA THR A 70 8.31 9.39 -13.04
C THR A 70 8.16 8.45 -11.84
N PHE A 71 9.05 7.46 -11.75
CA PHE A 71 9.14 6.57 -10.62
C PHE A 71 10.02 7.21 -9.54
N TYR A 72 9.46 7.41 -8.37
CA TYR A 72 10.16 8.06 -7.27
C TYR A 72 10.81 7.05 -6.32
N GLN A 73 10.07 6.00 -5.93
CA GLN A 73 10.56 5.01 -4.97
C GLN A 73 9.74 3.72 -5.06
N GLY A 74 10.33 2.61 -4.56
CA GLY A 74 9.71 1.30 -4.45
C GLY A 74 10.62 0.18 -4.91
N GLY A 75 10.02 -0.94 -5.28
CA GLY A 75 10.74 -2.12 -5.74
C GLY A 75 9.92 -3.40 -5.64
N ALA A 76 10.52 -4.51 -6.05
CA ALA A 76 9.93 -5.82 -5.94
C ALA A 76 9.85 -6.27 -4.47
N ILE A 77 8.71 -6.83 -4.09
CA ILE A 77 8.45 -7.41 -2.78
C ILE A 77 7.93 -8.84 -2.99
N ASN A 78 8.60 -9.79 -2.36
CA ASN A 78 8.17 -11.19 -2.39
C ASN A 78 7.25 -11.48 -1.20
N LEU A 79 5.98 -11.72 -1.47
CA LEU A 79 5.02 -12.20 -0.49
C LEU A 79 5.29 -13.68 -0.23
N LEU A 80 5.49 -14.04 1.05
CA LEU A 80 6.08 -15.33 1.43
C LEU A 80 5.08 -16.49 1.44
N GLY A 81 3.78 -16.22 1.63
CA GLY A 81 2.77 -17.27 1.69
C GLY A 81 1.55 -16.93 2.55
N PRO A 82 0.88 -17.93 3.14
CA PRO A 82 -0.44 -17.76 3.75
C PRO A 82 -0.47 -16.99 5.07
N GLU A 83 0.68 -16.84 5.72
CA GLU A 83 0.77 -16.10 6.98
C GLU A 83 0.88 -14.60 6.74
N TRP A 84 0.21 -13.81 7.58
CA TRP A 84 0.34 -12.37 7.56
C TRP A 84 1.76 -11.94 7.91
N THR A 85 2.37 -11.16 7.01
CA THR A 85 3.73 -10.62 7.18
C THR A 85 3.69 -9.11 6.97
N GLU A 86 4.39 -8.36 7.82
CA GLU A 86 4.60 -6.93 7.64
C GLU A 86 5.71 -6.68 6.63
N TYR A 87 5.43 -5.77 5.71
CA TYR A 87 6.39 -5.26 4.73
C TYR A 87 6.47 -3.75 4.88
N HIS A 88 7.68 -3.21 4.84
CA HIS A 88 7.87 -1.77 4.86
C HIS A 88 9.09 -1.34 4.03
N ILE A 89 9.07 -0.09 3.61
CA ILE A 89 10.25 0.64 3.13
C ILE A 89 10.26 2.02 3.78
N THR A 90 11.46 2.48 4.13
CA THR A 90 11.71 3.86 4.57
C THR A 90 12.71 4.50 3.63
N PHE A 91 12.49 5.75 3.25
CA PHE A 91 13.34 6.46 2.30
C PHE A 91 13.31 7.97 2.53
N ASN A 92 14.39 8.65 2.14
CA ASN A 92 14.43 10.10 2.07
C ASN A 92 13.98 10.55 0.68
N SER A 93 12.98 11.42 0.63
CA SER A 93 12.50 11.96 -0.62
C SER A 93 13.52 12.92 -1.24
N THR A 94 13.72 12.81 -2.55
CA THR A 94 14.54 13.73 -3.32
C THR A 94 13.72 14.69 -4.20
N ALA A 95 12.39 14.64 -4.09
CA ALA A 95 11.48 15.42 -4.92
C ALA A 95 10.36 16.06 -4.09
N ASP A 96 9.95 17.26 -4.52
CA ASP A 96 8.71 17.88 -4.08
C ASP A 96 7.57 17.44 -5.00
N VAL A 97 6.56 16.81 -4.43
CA VAL A 97 5.37 16.34 -5.14
C VAL A 97 4.14 16.72 -4.32
N GLU A 98 3.22 17.48 -4.90
CA GLU A 98 1.98 17.86 -4.24
C GLU A 98 0.78 17.24 -4.95
N ARG A 99 0.15 16.25 -4.32
CA ARG A 99 -1.06 15.56 -4.80
C ARG A 99 -0.95 15.01 -6.24
N ASP A 100 0.26 14.68 -6.67
CA ASP A 100 0.55 14.26 -8.05
C ASP A 100 1.30 12.93 -8.15
N MET A 101 1.22 12.11 -7.13
CA MET A 101 1.71 10.74 -7.21
C MET A 101 0.68 9.75 -6.68
N TRP A 102 0.87 8.49 -7.04
CA TRP A 102 0.17 7.38 -6.42
C TRP A 102 1.16 6.52 -5.63
N VAL A 103 0.66 5.90 -4.59
CA VAL A 103 1.36 4.88 -3.81
C VAL A 103 0.55 3.59 -3.83
N GLY A 104 1.21 2.45 -4.01
CA GLY A 104 0.53 1.17 -4.05
C GLY A 104 1.32 0.05 -4.70
N LEU A 105 0.63 -1.01 -5.09
CA LEU A 105 1.23 -2.24 -5.62
C LEU A 105 0.83 -2.46 -7.08
N SER A 106 1.82 -2.72 -7.94
CA SER A 106 1.64 -3.27 -9.28
C SER A 106 1.71 -4.80 -9.17
N ILE A 107 0.74 -5.52 -9.77
CA ILE A 107 0.40 -6.88 -9.36
C ILE A 107 0.26 -7.90 -10.48
N ALA A 108 0.44 -7.50 -11.75
CA ALA A 108 0.15 -8.37 -12.89
C ALA A 108 1.26 -9.38 -13.26
N GLN A 109 2.27 -9.57 -12.39
CA GLN A 109 3.30 -10.61 -12.58
C GLN A 109 2.81 -12.02 -12.23
N SER A 110 1.76 -12.13 -11.41
CA SER A 110 1.29 -13.42 -10.89
C SER A 110 -0.23 -13.50 -10.87
N ASP A 111 -0.76 -14.70 -11.05
CA ASP A 111 -2.18 -15.04 -10.95
C ASP A 111 -2.58 -15.58 -9.56
N VAL A 112 -1.67 -15.59 -8.59
CA VAL A 112 -1.93 -16.03 -7.23
C VAL A 112 -2.72 -14.97 -6.45
N ASP A 113 -3.79 -15.40 -5.78
CA ASP A 113 -4.56 -14.54 -4.87
C ASP A 113 -3.72 -14.09 -3.68
N PHE A 114 -3.92 -12.86 -3.27
CA PHE A 114 -3.27 -12.32 -2.07
C PHE A 114 -4.18 -11.32 -1.34
N TRP A 115 -3.82 -11.04 -0.10
CA TRP A 115 -4.55 -10.12 0.77
C TRP A 115 -3.64 -9.01 1.24
N ILE A 116 -4.21 -7.82 1.37
CA ILE A 116 -3.56 -6.63 1.92
C ILE A 116 -4.40 -6.12 3.08
N ASP A 117 -3.74 -5.71 4.13
CA ASP A 117 -4.36 -5.01 5.25
C ASP A 117 -3.44 -3.92 5.78
N ASN A 118 -4.02 -2.93 6.46
CA ASN A 118 -3.32 -1.91 7.20
C ASN A 118 -2.22 -1.20 6.36
N PHE A 119 -2.55 -0.83 5.11
CA PHE A 119 -1.63 -0.12 4.22
C PHE A 119 -1.53 1.34 4.64
N ARG A 120 -0.33 1.80 4.95
CA ARG A 120 -0.03 3.15 5.43
C ARG A 120 1.13 3.77 4.66
N TYR A 121 1.00 5.05 4.38
CA TYR A 121 2.05 5.92 3.86
C TYR A 121 2.07 7.18 4.71
N PHE A 122 3.20 7.53 5.29
CA PHE A 122 3.34 8.67 6.20
C PHE A 122 4.76 9.23 6.19
N GLU A 123 4.89 10.48 6.67
CA GLU A 123 6.16 11.13 6.92
C GLU A 123 6.72 10.65 8.26
N GLY A 124 8.01 10.31 8.29
CA GLY A 124 8.75 9.80 9.43
C GLY A 124 9.24 8.36 9.26
N ASP A 125 9.94 7.89 10.27
CA ASP A 125 10.43 6.53 10.40
C ASP A 125 9.33 5.56 10.88
N PRO A 126 9.53 4.22 10.82
CA PRO A 126 8.54 3.25 11.29
C PRO A 126 8.11 3.43 12.76
N GLU A 127 8.97 4.00 13.59
CA GLU A 127 8.68 4.31 14.99
C GLU A 127 7.70 5.46 15.15
N ASP A 128 7.59 6.34 14.16
CA ASP A 128 6.64 7.46 14.12
C ASP A 128 5.24 7.03 13.69
N ASP A 129 5.02 5.75 13.39
CA ASP A 129 3.72 5.22 13.03
C ASP A 129 2.76 5.21 14.22
N LEU A 130 1.92 6.23 14.28
CA LEU A 130 0.92 6.42 15.34
C LEU A 130 -0.15 5.30 15.39
N ASN A 131 -0.17 4.40 14.40
CA ASN A 131 -1.17 3.34 14.28
C ASN A 131 -0.59 1.94 14.55
N ARG A 132 0.67 1.84 14.99
CA ARG A 132 1.36 0.54 15.11
C ARG A 132 0.73 -0.38 16.15
N ASP A 133 0.17 0.14 17.24
CA ASP A 133 -0.36 -0.66 18.37
C ASP A 133 -1.65 -0.09 19.00
N THR A 134 -2.31 0.89 18.39
CA THR A 134 -3.52 1.48 18.96
C THR A 134 -4.75 1.21 18.10
N PRO A 135 -5.86 0.72 18.67
CA PRO A 135 -7.16 0.83 18.03
C PRO A 135 -7.56 2.29 18.06
N PHE A 136 -7.41 2.97 16.89
CA PHE A 136 -7.99 4.28 16.57
C PHE A 136 -8.10 5.30 17.73
N ALA A 137 -7.03 6.01 18.03
CA ALA A 137 -7.18 7.36 18.52
C ALA A 137 -7.24 8.28 17.29
N VAL A 138 -8.45 8.73 16.97
CA VAL A 138 -8.68 9.63 15.84
C VAL A 138 -8.15 11.01 16.21
N ASP A 139 -6.96 11.36 15.75
CA ASP A 139 -6.64 12.77 15.54
C ASP A 139 -6.67 13.01 14.02
N ALA A 140 -7.74 13.68 13.60
CA ALA A 140 -8.13 13.88 12.20
C ALA A 140 -7.32 14.97 11.49
N ARG A 141 -6.04 15.09 11.76
CA ARG A 141 -5.18 16.07 11.07
C ARG A 141 -4.39 15.42 9.96
N GLU A 142 -4.98 15.46 8.76
CA GLU A 142 -4.30 15.44 7.46
C GLU A 142 -3.41 14.23 7.12
N LYS A 143 -3.69 13.01 7.58
CA LYS A 143 -2.91 11.84 7.20
C LYS A 143 -3.70 10.90 6.31
N LEU A 144 -3.06 10.46 5.23
CA LEU A 144 -3.59 9.54 4.20
C LEU A 144 -4.20 8.24 4.76
N ALA A 145 -3.78 7.79 5.94
CA ALA A 145 -4.36 6.66 6.65
C ALA A 145 -5.87 6.81 6.92
N THR A 146 -6.34 8.06 7.15
CA THR A 146 -7.76 8.37 7.37
C THR A 146 -8.60 8.13 6.12
N GLN A 147 -8.06 8.40 4.93
CA GLN A 147 -8.78 8.20 3.66
C GLN A 147 -8.99 6.72 3.33
N TRP A 148 -8.05 5.83 3.68
CA TRP A 148 -8.23 4.40 3.48
C TRP A 148 -9.33 3.81 4.38
N ALA A 149 -9.44 4.30 5.61
CA ALA A 149 -10.51 3.91 6.52
C ALA A 149 -11.88 4.41 6.02
N GLU A 150 -11.95 5.63 5.49
CA GLU A 150 -13.17 6.22 4.93
C GLU A 150 -13.63 5.54 3.63
N ILE A 151 -12.69 5.18 2.73
CA ILE A 151 -13.02 4.43 1.51
C ILE A 151 -13.60 3.04 1.84
N LYS A 152 -13.15 2.42 2.91
CA LYS A 152 -13.72 1.14 3.40
C LYS A 152 -15.14 1.30 3.97
N THR A 153 -15.52 2.50 4.45
CA THR A 153 -16.83 2.76 5.07
C THR A 153 -17.87 3.39 4.15
N GLN A 154 -17.46 4.08 3.07
CA GLN A 154 -18.38 4.80 2.18
C GLN A 154 -18.99 3.96 1.05
N ARG A 155 -18.73 2.67 0.95
CA ARG A 155 -19.25 1.78 -0.09
C ARG A 155 -20.29 0.77 0.41
N PHE A 156 -21.16 1.20 1.32
CA PHE A 156 -22.37 0.43 1.66
C PHE A 156 -23.54 1.37 1.96
#